data_17d6670dba33d4dfc156838d01ac750e
#
_entry.id   17d6670dba33d4dfc156838d01ac750e
#
_cell.length_a   1.000
_cell.length_b   1.000
_cell.length_c   1.000
_cell.angle_alpha   90.00
_cell.angle_beta   90.00
_cell.angle_gamma   90.00
#
_symmetry.space_group_name_H-M   'P 1'
#
loop_
_entity.id
_entity.type
_entity.pdbx_description
1 polymer ?
#
loop_
_entity_poly.entity_id
_entity_poly.type
_entity_poly.pdbx_seq_one_letter_code
_entity_poly.pdbx_strand_id
1 'polypeptide(L)'
;MERIVKHFSELTKEELYEIYKVRAAVFVVEQNCPYQDIDEADKVSYHIWLKDDEGIQAYARVLPQGAAFSSPSIGRVLSRKRRCGLGTDIVKAAIDVAK
;
A
#
# COMPACT_ATOMS: atom_id res chain seq x y z
N MET A 1 6.23 -13.87 7.44
CA MET A 1 5.50 -12.60 7.20
C MET A 1 4.34 -12.86 6.27
N GLU A 2 3.17 -12.38 6.62
CA GLU A 2 1.95 -12.64 5.86
C GLU A 2 1.72 -11.60 4.78
N ARG A 3 1.40 -12.04 3.55
CA ARG A 3 1.05 -11.15 2.44
C ARG A 3 -0.47 -11.13 2.29
N ILE A 4 -1.06 -9.93 2.32
CA ILE A 4 -2.50 -9.73 2.19
C ILE A 4 -2.76 -8.83 0.98
N VAL A 5 -3.72 -9.24 0.14
CA VAL A 5 -4.14 -8.49 -1.04
C VAL A 5 -5.65 -8.34 -0.98
N LYS A 6 -6.16 -7.10 -0.94
CA LYS A 6 -7.60 -6.84 -0.92
C LYS A 6 -7.94 -5.60 -1.72
N HIS A 7 -9.06 -5.64 -2.43
CA HIS A 7 -9.64 -4.44 -3.01
C HIS A 7 -10.23 -3.58 -1.88
N PHE A 8 -10.32 -2.28 -2.08
CA PHE A 8 -10.85 -1.37 -1.05
C PHE A 8 -12.20 -1.86 -0.49
N SER A 9 -13.07 -2.37 -1.36
CA SER A 9 -14.39 -2.86 -0.95
C SER A 9 -14.36 -4.06 0.00
N GLU A 10 -13.23 -4.75 0.08
CA GLU A 10 -13.04 -5.92 0.93
C GLU A 10 -12.37 -5.60 2.27
N LEU A 11 -11.90 -4.37 2.45
CA LEU A 11 -11.17 -3.97 3.65
C LEU A 11 -12.11 -3.82 4.84
N THR A 12 -11.69 -4.30 5.99
CA THR A 12 -12.37 -4.00 7.25
C THR A 12 -11.97 -2.61 7.73
N LYS A 13 -12.74 -2.06 8.66
CA LYS A 13 -12.43 -0.76 9.26
C LYS A 13 -11.04 -0.76 9.90
N GLU A 14 -10.70 -1.85 10.57
CA GLU A 14 -9.42 -1.99 11.26
C GLU A 14 -8.26 -2.07 10.27
N GLU A 15 -8.43 -2.83 9.19
CA GLU A 15 -7.43 -2.92 8.14
C GLU A 15 -7.18 -1.56 7.51
N LEU A 16 -8.24 -0.84 7.19
CA LEU A 16 -8.15 0.48 6.59
C LEU A 16 -7.45 1.47 7.53
N TYR A 17 -7.79 1.41 8.82
CA TYR A 17 -7.16 2.27 9.82
C TYR A 17 -5.65 2.02 9.89
N GLU A 18 -5.25 0.76 9.93
CA GLU A 18 -3.84 0.39 10.02
C GLU A 18 -3.06 0.81 8.77
N ILE A 19 -3.66 0.65 7.60
CA ILE A 19 -3.08 1.09 6.33
C ILE A 19 -2.84 2.60 6.36
N TYR A 20 -3.86 3.37 6.70
CA TYR A 20 -3.75 4.84 6.70
C TYR A 20 -2.76 5.32 7.76
N LYS A 21 -2.72 4.66 8.90
CA LYS A 21 -1.80 5.00 9.98
C LYS A 21 -0.34 4.84 9.54
N VAL A 22 0.00 3.73 8.89
CA VAL A 22 1.37 3.49 8.44
C VAL A 22 1.73 4.41 7.27
N ARG A 23 0.79 4.70 6.39
CA ARG A 23 1.02 5.63 5.28
C ARG A 23 1.28 7.05 5.81
N ALA A 24 0.50 7.51 6.76
CA ALA A 24 0.70 8.83 7.35
C ALA A 24 2.06 8.90 8.06
N ALA A 25 2.43 7.85 8.81
CA ALA A 25 3.70 7.83 9.52
C ALA A 25 4.89 7.94 8.56
N VAL A 26 4.84 7.25 7.44
CA VAL A 26 5.95 7.22 6.49
C VAL A 26 5.95 8.44 5.57
N PHE A 27 4.83 8.73 4.92
CA PHE A 27 4.79 9.74 3.86
C PHE A 27 4.64 11.16 4.39
N VAL A 28 3.95 11.34 5.50
CA VAL A 28 3.71 12.68 6.04
C VAL A 28 4.74 13.03 7.12
N VAL A 29 4.90 12.14 8.10
CA VAL A 29 5.77 12.42 9.26
C VAL A 29 7.24 12.24 8.92
N GLU A 30 7.64 11.06 8.44
CA GLU A 30 9.05 10.78 8.16
C GLU A 30 9.61 11.58 6.99
N GLN A 31 8.84 11.68 5.91
CA GLN A 31 9.29 12.38 4.71
C GLN A 31 9.00 13.88 4.77
N ASN A 32 8.25 14.32 5.77
CA ASN A 32 7.88 15.73 5.94
C ASN A 32 7.33 16.33 4.66
N CYS A 33 6.46 15.59 3.99
CA CYS A 33 5.89 16.00 2.72
C CYS A 33 4.40 16.29 2.91
N PRO A 34 4.00 17.56 3.09
CA PRO A 34 2.62 17.91 3.40
C PRO A 34 1.74 17.88 2.15
N TYR A 35 1.37 16.69 1.70
CA TYR A 35 0.44 16.52 0.60
C TYR A 35 -0.69 15.61 1.05
N GLN A 36 -1.76 15.57 0.26
CA GLN A 36 -2.88 14.71 0.59
C GLN A 36 -2.56 13.27 0.19
N ASP A 37 -2.15 12.46 1.17
CA ASP A 37 -1.80 11.06 0.94
C ASP A 37 -3.04 10.20 0.65
N ILE A 38 -4.12 10.42 1.39
CA ILE A 38 -5.37 9.69 1.23
C ILE A 38 -6.22 10.40 0.19
N ASP A 39 -6.56 9.71 -0.90
CA ASP A 39 -7.31 10.31 -2.00
C ASP A 39 -8.39 9.36 -2.52
N GLU A 40 -9.18 9.84 -3.49
CA GLU A 40 -10.29 9.05 -4.05
C GLU A 40 -9.81 7.80 -4.80
N ALA A 41 -8.58 7.80 -5.29
CA ALA A 41 -8.03 6.64 -5.97
C ALA A 41 -7.93 5.42 -5.06
N ASP A 42 -7.82 5.64 -3.74
CA ASP A 42 -7.80 4.54 -2.77
C ASP A 42 -9.05 3.66 -2.87
N LYS A 43 -10.19 4.26 -3.20
CA LYS A 43 -11.48 3.56 -3.22
C LYS A 43 -11.60 2.56 -4.36
N VAL A 44 -10.80 2.72 -5.41
CA VAL A 44 -10.84 1.85 -6.59
C VAL A 44 -9.57 1.01 -6.71
N SER A 45 -8.71 1.06 -5.72
CA SER A 45 -7.41 0.39 -5.74
C SER A 45 -7.42 -0.94 -5.02
N TYR A 46 -6.48 -1.80 -5.41
CA TYR A 46 -6.10 -2.94 -4.61
C TYR A 46 -5.03 -2.49 -3.62
N HIS A 47 -5.12 -2.97 -2.39
CA HIS A 47 -4.17 -2.68 -1.33
C HIS A 47 -3.43 -3.97 -0.99
N ILE A 48 -2.10 -3.89 -1.00
CA ILE A 48 -1.25 -5.05 -0.72
C ILE A 48 -0.36 -4.68 0.45
N TRP A 49 -0.28 -5.56 1.44
CA TRP A 49 0.62 -5.31 2.55
C TRP A 49 1.23 -6.60 3.07
N LEU A 50 2.39 -6.43 3.66
CA LEU A 50 3.13 -7.49 4.34
C LEU A 50 3.10 -7.16 5.83
N LYS A 51 2.63 -8.08 6.63
CA LYS A 51 2.55 -7.86 8.08
C LYS A 51 3.18 -8.99 8.87
N ASP A 52 3.64 -8.64 10.06
CA ASP A 52 4.14 -9.59 11.06
C ASP A 52 3.45 -9.29 12.39
N ASP A 53 4.00 -9.83 13.48
CA ASP A 53 3.44 -9.63 14.83
C ASP A 53 3.42 -8.17 15.28
N GLU A 54 4.26 -7.33 14.68
CA GLU A 54 4.33 -5.91 15.01
C GLU A 54 3.41 -5.04 14.15
N GLY A 55 2.76 -5.64 13.16
CA GLY A 55 1.85 -4.93 12.28
C GLY A 55 2.34 -4.85 10.84
N ILE A 56 1.91 -3.83 10.11
CA ILE A 56 2.25 -3.66 8.70
C ILE A 56 3.70 -3.21 8.57
N GLN A 57 4.50 -3.96 7.81
CA GLN A 57 5.90 -3.65 7.58
C GLN A 57 6.18 -3.14 6.18
N ALA A 58 5.30 -3.44 5.22
CA ALA A 58 5.42 -2.93 3.86
C ALA A 58 4.03 -2.81 3.25
N TYR A 59 3.86 -1.89 2.31
CA TYR A 59 2.57 -1.62 1.69
C TYR A 59 2.76 -1.09 0.27
N ALA A 60 1.79 -1.38 -0.60
CA ALA A 60 1.70 -0.77 -1.93
C ALA A 60 0.24 -0.66 -2.34
N ARG A 61 -0.05 0.30 -3.21
CA ARG A 61 -1.36 0.50 -3.81
C ARG A 61 -1.27 0.23 -5.30
N VAL A 62 -2.21 -0.57 -5.82
CA VAL A 62 -2.30 -0.83 -7.26
C VAL A 62 -3.61 -0.27 -7.80
N LEU A 63 -3.52 0.69 -8.71
CA LEU A 63 -4.66 1.21 -9.44
C LEU A 63 -4.86 0.32 -10.67
N PRO A 64 -6.05 -0.30 -10.81
CA PRO A 64 -6.29 -1.16 -11.96
C PRO A 64 -6.37 -0.36 -13.26
N GLN A 65 -6.15 -1.05 -14.37
CA GLN A 65 -6.28 -0.47 -15.68
C GLN A 65 -7.67 0.14 -15.86
N GLY A 66 -7.71 1.35 -16.41
CA GLY A 66 -8.98 2.03 -16.67
C GLY A 66 -9.49 2.91 -15.54
N ALA A 67 -8.90 2.83 -14.34
CA ALA A 67 -9.33 3.67 -13.21
C ALA A 67 -8.82 5.10 -13.34
N ALA A 68 -7.56 5.27 -13.70
CA ALA A 68 -6.95 6.60 -13.89
C ALA A 68 -6.06 6.64 -15.11
N PHE A 69 -5.51 5.49 -15.51
CA PHE A 69 -4.57 5.38 -16.63
C PHE A 69 -4.96 4.23 -17.53
N SER A 70 -4.39 4.18 -18.73
CA SER A 70 -4.63 3.10 -19.68
C SER A 70 -3.96 1.78 -19.26
N SER A 71 -3.06 1.82 -18.31
CA SER A 71 -2.39 0.63 -17.77
C SER A 71 -2.42 0.67 -16.24
N PRO A 72 -2.23 -0.48 -15.55
CA PRO A 72 -2.19 -0.48 -14.10
C PRO A 72 -1.05 0.40 -13.57
N SER A 73 -1.28 1.02 -12.41
CA SER A 73 -0.32 1.91 -11.77
C SER A 73 -0.04 1.46 -10.35
N ILE A 74 1.23 1.40 -9.97
CA ILE A 74 1.66 1.05 -8.62
C ILE A 74 2.13 2.33 -7.94
N GLY A 75 1.59 2.61 -6.74
CA GLY A 75 1.98 3.78 -5.99
C GLY A 75 1.92 3.57 -4.50
N ARG A 76 2.27 4.61 -3.75
CA ARG A 76 2.28 4.60 -2.28
C ARG A 76 3.09 3.45 -1.70
N VAL A 77 4.21 3.08 -2.36
CA VAL A 77 5.07 1.99 -1.91
C VAL A 77 5.85 2.43 -0.68
N LEU A 78 5.80 1.63 0.37
CA LEU A 78 6.57 1.89 1.58
C LEU A 78 7.12 0.60 2.17
N SER A 79 8.22 0.73 2.92
CA SER A 79 8.82 -0.37 3.65
C SER A 79 9.39 0.21 4.96
N ARG A 80 9.03 -0.39 6.08
CA ARG A 80 9.47 0.08 7.40
C ARG A 80 10.80 -0.54 7.83
N LYS A 81 11.08 -1.76 7.39
CA LYS A 81 12.32 -2.46 7.70
C LYS A 81 13.18 -2.55 6.45
N ARG A 82 14.02 -1.56 6.25
CA ARG A 82 14.79 -1.41 5.00
C ARG A 82 15.80 -2.53 4.75
N ARG A 83 16.25 -3.23 5.79
CA ARG A 83 17.31 -4.22 5.66
C ARG A 83 16.84 -5.63 5.30
N CYS A 84 15.54 -5.86 5.21
CA CYS A 84 14.98 -7.20 5.05
C CYS A 84 14.50 -7.50 3.63
N GLY A 85 14.82 -6.64 2.67
CA GLY A 85 14.36 -6.82 1.30
C GLY A 85 12.87 -6.62 1.13
N LEU A 86 12.18 -6.01 2.08
CA LEU A 86 10.74 -5.83 2.04
C LEU A 86 10.28 -4.92 0.90
N GLY A 87 11.10 -3.92 0.56
CA GLY A 87 10.78 -3.05 -0.57
C GLY A 87 10.69 -3.82 -1.87
N THR A 88 11.60 -4.75 -2.09
CA THR A 88 11.59 -5.64 -3.26
C THR A 88 10.39 -6.58 -3.20
N ASP A 89 10.13 -7.17 -2.05
CA ASP A 89 9.03 -8.11 -1.88
C ASP A 89 7.67 -7.45 -2.13
N ILE A 90 7.46 -6.25 -1.61
CA ILE A 90 6.19 -5.55 -1.81
C ILE A 90 6.00 -5.11 -3.26
N VAL A 91 7.06 -4.69 -3.94
CA VAL A 91 6.98 -4.33 -5.35
C VAL A 91 6.66 -5.55 -6.20
N LYS A 92 7.27 -6.70 -5.93
CA LYS A 92 6.95 -7.94 -6.63
C LYS A 92 5.50 -8.34 -6.43
N ALA A 93 4.99 -8.22 -5.20
CA ALA A 93 3.60 -8.53 -4.90
C ALA A 93 2.65 -7.59 -5.67
N ALA A 94 2.98 -6.32 -5.74
CA ALA A 94 2.20 -5.33 -6.48
C ALA A 94 2.19 -5.63 -7.98
N ILE A 95 3.33 -6.01 -8.54
CA ILE A 95 3.43 -6.38 -9.95
C ILE A 95 2.55 -7.60 -10.25
N ASP A 96 2.54 -8.59 -9.36
CA ASP A 96 1.69 -9.77 -9.53
C ASP A 96 0.22 -9.41 -9.57
N VAL A 97 -0.21 -8.47 -8.75
CA VAL A 97 -1.60 -8.00 -8.72
C VAL A 97 -1.93 -7.18 -9.98
N ALA A 98 -0.98 -6.40 -10.48
CA ALA A 98 -1.18 -5.52 -11.63
C ALA A 98 -1.27 -6.28 -12.97
N LYS A 99 -0.81 -7.51 -13.01
CA LYS A 99 -0.86 -8.32 -14.24
C LYS A 99 -2.27 -8.75 -14.63
#